data_9cf7ac54dfc63df32d388d102492d6d0
#
_entry.id   9cf7ac54dfc63df32d388d102492d6d0
#
_cell.length_a   1.000
_cell.length_b   1.000
_cell.length_c   1.000
_cell.angle_alpha   90.00
_cell.angle_beta   90.00
_cell.angle_gamma   90.00
#
_symmetry.space_group_name_H-M   'P 1'
#
loop_
_entity.id
_entity.type
_entity.pdbx_description
1 polymer ?
#
loop_
_entity_poly.entity_id
_entity_poly.type
_entity_poly.pdbx_seq_one_letter_code
_entity_poly.pdbx_strand_id
1 'polypeptide(L)'
;MAWGGFCGGIKSELVFVPGKAKLDSATYVTTIMEPHLVPLWHRCCEEYGWAVVVEDGAPGHKGHAKRYRELNGMDVLPWPAQSPDLNLIEALWGDLEVELGQIWGRVSDPEALEAAVKAAWDSITEERLEELIRSMPARLQAVIDADGHPTPY
;
A
#
# COMPACT_ATOMS: atom_id res chain seq x y z
N MET A 1 1.13 13.16 2.82
CA MET A 1 1.43 11.78 2.38
C MET A 1 0.22 10.92 2.72
N ALA A 2 -0.19 10.01 1.84
CA ALA A 2 -1.27 9.06 2.12
C ALA A 2 -0.69 7.66 2.35
N TRP A 3 -1.37 6.87 3.16
CA TRP A 3 -1.08 5.47 3.39
C TRP A 3 -2.35 4.64 3.20
N GLY A 4 -2.22 3.48 2.59
CA GLY A 4 -3.27 2.48 2.45
C GLY A 4 -2.65 1.10 2.27
N GLY A 5 -3.44 0.07 2.52
CA GLY A 5 -3.05 -1.33 2.35
C GLY A 5 -4.24 -2.21 1.98
N PHE A 6 -3.97 -3.36 1.38
CA PHE A 6 -5.00 -4.35 1.09
C PHE A 6 -4.46 -5.77 1.10
N CYS A 7 -5.35 -6.73 1.27
CA CYS A 7 -5.06 -8.16 1.21
C CYS A 7 -6.35 -8.89 0.79
N GLY A 8 -6.29 -9.68 -0.28
CA GLY A 8 -7.50 -10.25 -0.86
C GLY A 8 -8.48 -9.15 -1.26
N GLY A 9 -9.74 -9.32 -0.93
CA GLY A 9 -10.80 -8.30 -1.13
C GLY A 9 -10.87 -7.25 -0.01
N ILE A 10 -10.02 -7.33 1.02
CA ILE A 10 -10.04 -6.44 2.18
C ILE A 10 -9.04 -5.29 1.97
N LYS A 11 -9.49 -4.04 2.11
CA LYS A 11 -8.62 -2.86 2.13
C LYS A 11 -8.75 -2.08 3.44
N SER A 12 -7.71 -1.31 3.76
CA SER A 12 -7.74 -0.34 4.85
C SER A 12 -8.57 0.89 4.50
N GLU A 13 -8.87 1.71 5.49
CA GLU A 13 -9.13 3.12 5.23
C GLU A 13 -7.89 3.79 4.66
N LEU A 14 -8.09 4.87 3.89
CA LEU A 14 -7.00 5.73 3.45
C LEU A 14 -6.64 6.70 4.57
N VAL A 15 -5.37 6.72 4.95
CA VAL A 15 -4.86 7.55 6.06
C VAL A 15 -3.99 8.66 5.51
N PHE A 16 -4.31 9.91 5.85
CA PHE A 16 -3.46 11.06 5.54
C PHE A 16 -2.55 11.35 6.73
N VAL A 17 -1.25 11.31 6.45
CA VAL A 17 -0.24 11.66 7.47
C VAL A 17 0.04 13.16 7.38
N PRO A 18 -0.23 13.92 8.46
CA PRO A 18 -0.02 15.35 8.46
C PRO A 18 1.47 15.73 8.32
N GLY A 19 1.73 16.81 7.60
CA GLY A 19 3.04 17.47 7.56
C GLY A 19 3.97 17.02 6.46
N LYS A 20 5.07 17.78 6.30
CA LYS A 20 6.16 17.54 5.35
C LYS A 20 7.31 16.71 5.95
N ALA A 21 7.17 16.24 7.17
CA ALA A 21 8.20 15.47 7.86
C ALA A 21 8.35 14.09 7.20
N LYS A 22 9.59 13.66 7.00
CA LYS A 22 9.86 12.27 6.67
C LYS A 22 9.36 11.41 7.81
N LEU A 23 8.50 10.44 7.50
CA LEU A 23 8.05 9.46 8.45
C LEU A 23 9.24 8.59 8.86
N ASP A 24 9.79 8.83 10.05
CA ASP A 24 10.78 7.93 10.60
C ASP A 24 10.12 6.64 11.10
N SER A 25 10.94 5.65 11.40
CA SER A 25 10.47 4.32 11.76
C SER A 25 9.66 4.30 13.08
N ALA A 26 9.97 5.17 14.03
CA ALA A 26 9.22 5.24 15.29
C ALA A 26 7.85 5.89 15.08
N THR A 27 7.81 7.01 14.34
CA THR A 27 6.57 7.70 13.97
C THR A 27 5.69 6.79 13.09
N TYR A 28 6.29 6.01 12.19
CA TYR A 28 5.56 5.04 11.37
C TYR A 28 4.83 4.00 12.23
N VAL A 29 5.48 3.48 13.28
CA VAL A 29 4.84 2.54 14.21
C VAL A 29 3.60 3.15 14.85
N THR A 30 3.74 4.32 15.46
CA THR A 30 2.64 4.93 16.25
C THR A 30 1.54 5.53 15.39
N THR A 31 1.86 6.00 14.17
CA THR A 31 0.89 6.69 13.30
C THR A 31 0.20 5.74 12.32
N ILE A 32 0.89 4.70 11.89
CA ILE A 32 0.39 3.80 10.84
C ILE A 32 0.25 2.37 11.34
N MET A 33 1.32 1.78 11.91
CA MET A 33 1.27 0.34 12.20
C MET A 33 0.25 0.02 13.28
N GLU A 34 0.34 0.66 14.44
CA GLU A 34 -0.55 0.37 15.57
C GLU A 34 -2.04 0.64 15.24
N PRO A 35 -2.41 1.81 14.70
CA PRO A 35 -3.82 2.12 14.48
C PRO A 35 -4.41 1.53 13.19
N HIS A 36 -3.62 1.20 12.17
CA HIS A 36 -4.14 0.85 10.85
C HIS A 36 -3.62 -0.47 10.28
N LEU A 37 -2.28 -0.70 10.25
CA LEU A 37 -1.71 -1.92 9.66
C LEU A 37 -2.03 -3.15 10.50
N VAL A 38 -1.88 -3.08 11.82
CA VAL A 38 -2.15 -4.22 12.71
C VAL A 38 -3.61 -4.65 12.68
N PRO A 39 -4.61 -3.74 12.77
CA PRO A 39 -6.01 -4.11 12.61
C PRO A 39 -6.33 -4.74 11.24
N LEU A 40 -5.75 -4.20 10.15
CA LEU A 40 -5.89 -4.78 8.82
C LEU A 40 -5.31 -6.19 8.78
N TRP A 41 -4.09 -6.37 9.28
CA TRP A 41 -3.40 -7.66 9.32
C TRP A 41 -4.20 -8.72 10.10
N HIS A 42 -4.75 -8.37 11.27
CA HIS A 42 -5.61 -9.26 12.04
C HIS A 42 -6.86 -9.68 11.26
N ARG A 43 -7.56 -8.73 10.64
CA ARG A 43 -8.73 -9.02 9.80
C ARG A 43 -8.38 -10.00 8.66
N CYS A 44 -7.23 -9.79 8.02
CA CYS A 44 -6.77 -10.69 6.96
C CYS A 44 -6.41 -12.09 7.49
N CYS A 45 -5.79 -12.18 8.67
CA CYS A 45 -5.52 -13.45 9.31
C CYS A 45 -6.81 -14.20 9.71
N GLU A 46 -7.83 -13.48 10.19
CA GLU A 46 -9.14 -14.04 10.52
C GLU A 46 -9.86 -14.56 9.28
N GLU A 47 -9.85 -13.80 8.18
CA GLU A 47 -10.55 -14.15 6.95
C GLU A 47 -9.85 -15.26 6.16
N TYR A 48 -8.52 -15.15 6.01
CA TYR A 48 -7.75 -16.05 5.12
C TYR A 48 -6.91 -17.10 5.87
N GLY A 49 -6.93 -17.09 7.20
CA GLY A 49 -6.13 -18.00 8.05
C GLY A 49 -4.68 -17.59 8.22
N TRP A 50 -4.16 -16.68 7.40
CA TRP A 50 -2.80 -16.14 7.46
C TRP A 50 -2.69 -14.83 6.68
N ALA A 51 -1.70 -14.01 7.01
CA ALA A 51 -1.34 -12.85 6.22
C ALA A 51 0.16 -12.56 6.34
N VAL A 52 0.76 -12.08 5.26
CA VAL A 52 2.16 -11.66 5.20
C VAL A 52 2.21 -10.19 4.78
N VAL A 53 3.02 -9.42 5.47
CA VAL A 53 3.19 -8.00 5.15
C VAL A 53 4.15 -7.84 3.98
N VAL A 54 3.77 -7.04 3.00
CA VAL A 54 4.62 -6.58 1.90
C VAL A 54 4.82 -5.08 2.06
N GLU A 55 6.07 -4.67 2.21
CA GLU A 55 6.45 -3.26 2.28
C GLU A 55 7.73 -3.04 1.46
N ASP A 56 7.87 -1.87 0.91
CA ASP A 56 9.07 -1.47 0.20
C ASP A 56 10.28 -1.23 1.13
N GLY A 57 11.43 -0.90 0.54
CA GLY A 57 12.66 -0.64 1.27
C GLY A 57 12.74 0.74 1.94
N ALA A 58 11.63 1.47 2.11
CA ALA A 58 11.62 2.80 2.69
C ALA A 58 12.24 2.84 4.11
N PRO A 59 12.93 3.93 4.49
CA PRO A 59 13.55 4.04 5.80
C PRO A 59 12.56 3.88 6.97
N GLY A 60 11.32 4.33 6.80
CA GLY A 60 10.26 4.20 7.79
C GLY A 60 9.92 2.74 8.13
N HIS A 61 10.09 1.82 7.19
CA HIS A 61 9.80 0.38 7.36
C HIS A 61 10.92 -0.40 8.07
N LYS A 62 12.06 0.23 8.35
CA LYS A 62 13.25 -0.39 8.99
C LYS A 62 13.27 -0.15 10.51
N GLY A 63 14.32 -0.52 11.18
CA GLY A 63 14.56 -0.18 12.58
C GLY A 63 13.41 -0.55 13.52
N HIS A 64 12.76 0.48 14.10
CA HIS A 64 11.65 0.28 15.05
C HIS A 64 10.47 -0.47 14.44
N ALA A 65 10.09 -0.18 13.19
CA ALA A 65 9.01 -0.84 12.50
C ALA A 65 9.30 -2.34 12.30
N LYS A 66 10.54 -2.69 11.88
CA LYS A 66 10.96 -4.09 11.78
C LYS A 66 10.84 -4.80 13.13
N ARG A 67 11.39 -4.22 14.20
CA ARG A 67 11.31 -4.80 15.53
C ARG A 67 9.87 -4.94 16.03
N TYR A 68 9.03 -3.97 15.73
CA TYR A 68 7.61 -4.00 16.08
C TYR A 68 6.91 -5.19 15.43
N ARG A 69 7.12 -5.42 14.13
CA ARG A 69 6.57 -6.60 13.42
C ARG A 69 7.03 -7.91 14.03
N GLU A 70 8.34 -8.05 14.29
CA GLU A 70 8.91 -9.23 14.93
C GLU A 70 8.27 -9.53 16.30
N LEU A 71 8.06 -8.51 17.12
CA LEU A 71 7.43 -8.64 18.44
C LEU A 71 5.95 -9.01 18.39
N ASN A 72 5.26 -8.64 17.29
CA ASN A 72 3.84 -8.93 17.09
C ASN A 72 3.60 -10.17 16.20
N GLY A 73 4.64 -10.92 15.85
CA GLY A 73 4.53 -12.12 15.04
C GLY A 73 4.05 -11.87 13.60
N MET A 74 4.29 -10.67 13.07
CA MET A 74 3.92 -10.31 11.71
C MET A 74 5.03 -10.71 10.74
N ASP A 75 4.77 -11.73 9.95
CA ASP A 75 5.68 -12.14 8.90
C ASP A 75 5.76 -11.09 7.78
N VAL A 76 6.96 -10.90 7.26
CA VAL A 76 7.24 -9.96 6.18
C VAL A 76 7.84 -10.70 5.00
N LEU A 77 7.29 -10.49 3.82
CA LEU A 77 7.87 -11.02 2.59
C LEU A 77 9.16 -10.25 2.26
N PRO A 78 10.29 -10.93 2.05
CA PRO A 78 11.48 -10.28 1.52
C PRO A 78 11.17 -9.62 0.17
N TRP A 79 11.33 -8.30 0.10
CA TRP A 79 10.95 -7.53 -1.07
C TRP A 79 12.18 -7.03 -1.83
N PRO A 80 12.25 -7.25 -3.16
CA PRO A 80 13.37 -6.76 -3.94
C PRO A 80 13.38 -5.23 -3.98
N ALA A 81 14.57 -4.65 -3.97
CA ALA A 81 14.70 -3.21 -4.07
C ALA A 81 14.28 -2.71 -5.45
N GLN A 82 13.68 -1.51 -5.49
CA GLN A 82 13.28 -0.85 -6.74
C GLN A 82 12.36 -1.69 -7.66
N SER A 83 11.37 -2.35 -7.07
CA SER A 83 10.40 -3.20 -7.78
C SER A 83 8.96 -2.69 -7.58
N PRO A 84 8.63 -1.48 -8.04
CA PRO A 84 7.26 -0.96 -7.97
C PRO A 84 6.30 -1.77 -8.85
N ASP A 85 6.78 -2.34 -9.94
CA ASP A 85 6.03 -3.21 -10.85
C ASP A 85 5.50 -4.50 -10.20
N LEU A 86 6.16 -5.00 -9.17
CA LEU A 86 5.67 -6.09 -8.34
C LEU A 86 4.76 -5.61 -7.19
N ASN A 87 4.84 -4.33 -6.81
CA ASN A 87 4.07 -3.80 -5.70
C ASN A 87 2.67 -3.41 -6.16
N LEU A 88 1.67 -4.26 -5.85
CA LEU A 88 0.30 -4.09 -6.34
C LEU A 88 -0.37 -2.78 -5.90
N ILE A 89 0.06 -2.20 -4.78
CA ILE A 89 -0.49 -0.92 -4.29
C ILE A 89 -0.16 0.24 -5.25
N GLU A 90 0.94 0.15 -6.01
CA GLU A 90 1.32 1.17 -6.98
C GLU A 90 0.30 1.26 -8.13
N ALA A 91 -0.30 0.14 -8.52
CA ALA A 91 -1.37 0.14 -9.50
C ALA A 91 -2.62 0.85 -8.97
N LEU A 92 -2.95 0.71 -7.69
CA LEU A 92 -4.05 1.44 -7.07
C LEU A 92 -3.78 2.95 -6.99
N TRP A 93 -2.52 3.35 -6.70
CA TRP A 93 -2.15 4.77 -6.78
C TRP A 93 -2.30 5.31 -8.18
N GLY A 94 -1.94 4.54 -9.20
CA GLY A 94 -2.16 4.89 -10.61
C GLY A 94 -3.64 5.03 -10.97
N ASP A 95 -4.50 4.12 -10.50
CA ASP A 95 -5.95 4.20 -10.70
C ASP A 95 -6.51 5.50 -10.08
N LEU A 96 -6.06 5.86 -8.86
CA LEU A 96 -6.44 7.11 -8.19
C LEU A 96 -5.96 8.35 -8.97
N GLU A 97 -4.73 8.33 -9.49
CA GLU A 97 -4.20 9.44 -10.29
C GLU A 97 -5.03 9.66 -11.55
N VAL A 98 -5.45 8.60 -12.23
CA VAL A 98 -6.31 8.69 -13.42
C VAL A 98 -7.68 9.26 -13.07
N GLU A 99 -8.31 8.77 -12.00
CA GLU A 99 -9.61 9.25 -11.55
C GLU A 99 -9.56 10.73 -11.13
N LEU A 100 -8.54 11.09 -10.36
CA LEU A 100 -8.35 12.46 -9.87
C LEU A 100 -7.83 13.40 -10.94
N GLY A 101 -7.16 12.92 -12.00
CA GLY A 101 -6.59 13.74 -13.06
C GLY A 101 -7.60 14.65 -13.73
N GLN A 102 -8.89 14.29 -13.75
CA GLN A 102 -9.98 15.10 -14.27
C GLN A 102 -10.35 16.28 -13.34
N ILE A 103 -10.03 16.21 -12.06
CA ILE A 103 -10.37 17.23 -11.06
C ILE A 103 -9.15 17.95 -10.48
N TRP A 104 -7.93 17.38 -10.64
CA TRP A 104 -6.69 17.86 -10.03
C TRP A 104 -6.36 19.34 -10.29
N GLY A 105 -6.69 19.86 -11.47
CA GLY A 105 -6.46 21.26 -11.82
C GLY A 105 -7.56 22.21 -11.33
N ARG A 106 -8.63 21.70 -10.70
CA ARG A 106 -9.81 22.47 -10.29
C ARG A 106 -9.96 22.60 -8.78
N VAL A 107 -9.24 21.77 -8.01
CA VAL A 107 -9.32 21.77 -6.54
C VAL A 107 -8.06 22.41 -5.98
N SER A 108 -8.22 23.63 -5.44
CA SER A 108 -7.14 24.38 -4.76
C SER A 108 -7.18 24.25 -3.24
N ASP A 109 -8.27 23.71 -2.69
CA ASP A 109 -8.45 23.51 -1.27
C ASP A 109 -7.89 22.13 -0.86
N PRO A 110 -6.93 22.07 0.10
CA PRO A 110 -6.35 20.81 0.55
C PRO A 110 -7.38 19.85 1.17
N GLU A 111 -8.35 20.34 1.92
CA GLU A 111 -9.38 19.50 2.54
C GLU A 111 -10.30 18.87 1.49
N ALA A 112 -10.69 19.63 0.49
CA ALA A 112 -11.48 19.12 -0.64
C ALA A 112 -10.68 18.09 -1.46
N LEU A 113 -9.37 18.28 -1.60
CA LEU A 113 -8.49 17.32 -2.25
C LEU A 113 -8.40 16.01 -1.46
N GLU A 114 -8.17 16.08 -0.14
CA GLU A 114 -8.14 14.89 0.72
C GLU A 114 -9.46 14.13 0.67
N ALA A 115 -10.60 14.83 0.69
CA ALA A 115 -11.93 14.23 0.56
C ALA A 115 -12.11 13.52 -0.79
N ALA A 116 -11.64 14.14 -1.89
CA ALA A 116 -11.72 13.55 -3.22
C ALA A 116 -10.85 12.28 -3.34
N VAL A 117 -9.61 12.32 -2.83
CA VAL A 117 -8.70 11.16 -2.82
C VAL A 117 -9.29 10.03 -1.98
N LYS A 118 -9.89 10.33 -0.83
CA LYS A 118 -10.56 9.34 0.01
C LYS A 118 -11.76 8.71 -0.70
N ALA A 119 -12.59 9.51 -1.35
CA ALA A 119 -13.73 9.01 -2.11
C ALA A 119 -13.30 8.08 -3.25
N ALA A 120 -12.24 8.44 -3.97
CA ALA A 120 -11.66 7.60 -5.01
C ALA A 120 -11.08 6.28 -4.44
N TRP A 121 -10.41 6.32 -3.30
CA TRP A 121 -9.95 5.11 -2.62
C TRP A 121 -11.13 4.22 -2.18
N ASP A 122 -12.17 4.82 -1.63
CA ASP A 122 -13.35 4.09 -1.16
C ASP A 122 -14.11 3.43 -2.32
N SER A 123 -14.06 4.01 -3.54
CA SER A 123 -14.69 3.47 -4.76
C SER A 123 -13.99 2.24 -5.34
N ILE A 124 -12.72 1.96 -4.95
CA ILE A 124 -12.00 0.76 -5.41
C ILE A 124 -12.76 -0.48 -4.93
N THR A 125 -13.20 -1.30 -5.89
CA THR A 125 -13.99 -2.49 -5.63
C THR A 125 -13.15 -3.71 -5.23
N GLU A 126 -13.78 -4.69 -4.60
CA GLU A 126 -13.16 -5.97 -4.27
C GLU A 126 -12.66 -6.70 -5.53
N GLU A 127 -13.44 -6.67 -6.61
CA GLU A 127 -13.07 -7.27 -7.88
C GLU A 127 -11.75 -6.68 -8.42
N ARG A 128 -11.56 -5.37 -8.26
CA ARG A 128 -10.31 -4.70 -8.67
C ARG A 128 -9.11 -5.17 -7.85
N LEU A 129 -9.28 -5.32 -6.55
CA LEU A 129 -8.22 -5.85 -5.68
C LEU A 129 -7.84 -7.28 -6.07
N GLU A 130 -8.83 -8.13 -6.32
CA GLU A 130 -8.61 -9.51 -6.76
C GLU A 130 -7.96 -9.59 -8.15
N GLU A 131 -8.34 -8.72 -9.10
CA GLU A 131 -7.68 -8.64 -10.41
C GLU A 131 -6.19 -8.36 -10.27
N LEU A 132 -5.82 -7.40 -9.40
CA LEU A 132 -4.42 -7.10 -9.14
C LEU A 132 -3.67 -8.30 -8.57
N ILE A 133 -4.26 -9.00 -7.60
CA ILE A 133 -3.66 -10.21 -7.02
C ILE A 133 -3.49 -11.29 -8.09
N ARG A 134 -4.52 -11.53 -8.92
CA ARG A 134 -4.46 -12.48 -10.03
C ARG A 134 -3.41 -12.10 -11.10
N SER A 135 -3.02 -10.83 -11.19
CA SER A 135 -1.98 -10.38 -12.12
C SER A 135 -0.56 -10.76 -11.68
N MET A 136 -0.34 -11.12 -10.41
CA MET A 136 0.99 -11.35 -9.85
C MET A 136 1.83 -12.39 -10.61
N PRO A 137 1.28 -13.56 -11.03
CA PRO A 137 2.07 -14.50 -11.82
C PRO A 137 2.57 -13.92 -13.15
N ALA A 138 1.74 -13.11 -13.82
CA ALA A 138 2.14 -12.45 -15.07
C ALA A 138 3.19 -11.36 -14.83
N ARG A 139 3.09 -10.60 -13.72
CA ARG A 139 4.10 -9.62 -13.32
C ARG A 139 5.45 -10.28 -13.04
N LEU A 140 5.45 -11.36 -12.29
CA LEU A 140 6.66 -12.14 -12.03
C LEU A 140 7.30 -12.67 -13.30
N GLN A 141 6.49 -13.20 -14.24
CA GLN A 141 7.00 -13.66 -15.52
C GLN A 141 7.60 -12.50 -16.33
N ALA A 142 6.95 -11.34 -16.35
CA ALA A 142 7.47 -10.17 -17.05
C ALA A 142 8.82 -9.70 -16.49
N VAL A 143 9.03 -9.75 -15.16
CA VAL A 143 10.32 -9.44 -14.54
C VAL A 143 11.40 -10.46 -14.95
N ILE A 144 11.04 -11.75 -15.01
CA ILE A 144 11.96 -12.81 -15.46
C ILE A 144 12.33 -12.59 -16.93
N ASP A 145 11.36 -12.34 -17.80
CA ASP A 145 11.56 -12.12 -19.24
C ASP A 145 12.37 -10.85 -19.53
N ALA A 146 12.30 -9.88 -18.62
CA ALA A 146 13.05 -8.62 -18.67
C ALA A 146 14.43 -8.70 -17.97
N ASP A 147 14.89 -9.89 -17.53
CA ASP A 147 16.13 -10.07 -16.78
C ASP A 147 16.24 -9.12 -15.55
N GLY A 148 15.12 -8.85 -14.88
CA GLY A 148 15.06 -7.93 -13.74
C GLY A 148 15.05 -6.44 -14.11
N HIS A 149 14.94 -6.09 -15.37
CA HIS A 149 14.72 -4.71 -15.81
C HIS A 149 13.27 -4.27 -15.60
N PRO A 150 12.98 -2.94 -15.58
CA PRO A 150 11.63 -2.43 -15.42
C PRO A 150 10.65 -3.04 -16.43
N THR A 151 9.45 -3.36 -15.95
CA THR A 151 8.37 -3.95 -16.74
C THR A 151 7.27 -2.92 -17.05
N PRO A 152 6.29 -3.22 -17.93
CA PRO A 152 5.20 -2.29 -18.22
C PRO A 152 4.12 -2.20 -17.11
N TYR A 153 4.34 -2.85 -15.97
CA TYR A 153 3.41 -2.83 -14.84
C TYR A 153 3.68 -1.67 -13.87
#